data_662c5fab5e65d1d9be2cd74a2edf5832
#
_entry.id   662c5fab5e65d1d9be2cd74a2edf5832
#
_cell.length_a   1.000
_cell.length_b   1.000
_cell.length_c   1.000
_cell.angle_alpha   90.00
_cell.angle_beta   90.00
_cell.angle_gamma   90.00
#
_symmetry.space_group_name_H-M   'P 1'
#
loop_
_entity.id
_entity.type
_entity.pdbx_description
1 polymer ?
#
loop_
_entity_poly.entity_id
_entity_poly.type
_entity_poly.pdbx_seq_one_letter_code
_entity_poly.pdbx_strand_id
1 'polypeptide(L)'
;MSTPWTTEAVRRIERDYQRSADTHLFPVALPALGSVQIYLKDESTHPTGSLKHRLARSLFLYALCNGWIHEGTTVIESSPGSTAVSEAYFARLLGLPFVAVMPRSTSAAKVAQIAFYGGRSHFVERGDQVYAEAERLARECNGHYMDQFTYAERATDWRGNNNIAQSIFQQMSAEPHPVPRWIVVGAGTGGTSATIGRYLRYQGHASQLCVVDPEHSVFLDYYQDRSKPGITSARPSAVEGIGRPRVEPSFVPGVIDRMLRVPNAASYAALRVLERIVGRRFGGSTGTDFCGALQLACEMRQRGEAGSIVTLACDGGERYLDTYYDDAWLRAQGHDVAPWVARLQAACDSGVWAQA
;
A
#
# COMPACT_ATOMS: atom_id res chain seq x y z
N MET A 1 -0.14 14.06 -31.36
CA MET A 1 1.12 13.35 -31.67
C MET A 1 2.03 13.45 -30.45
N SER A 2 2.69 12.34 -30.06
CA SER A 2 3.65 12.38 -28.94
C SER A 2 4.80 13.31 -29.30
N THR A 3 5.16 14.20 -28.38
CA THR A 3 6.33 15.07 -28.55
C THR A 3 7.62 14.27 -28.36
N PRO A 4 8.77 14.69 -28.93
CA PRO A 4 10.07 14.06 -28.67
C PRO A 4 10.38 13.97 -27.16
N TRP A 5 10.00 14.98 -26.37
CA TRP A 5 10.17 14.99 -24.92
C TRP A 5 9.32 13.90 -24.24
N THR A 6 8.04 13.76 -24.58
CA THR A 6 7.16 12.72 -24.01
C THR A 6 7.70 11.33 -24.28
N THR A 7 8.18 11.06 -25.52
CA THR A 7 8.79 9.79 -25.88
C THR A 7 10.03 9.50 -25.03
N GLU A 8 10.89 10.50 -24.82
CA GLU A 8 12.08 10.34 -23.98
C GLU A 8 11.74 10.21 -22.51
N ALA A 9 10.72 10.91 -22.01
CA ALA A 9 10.23 10.78 -20.64
C ALA A 9 9.74 9.35 -20.33
N VAL A 10 8.93 8.76 -21.19
CA VAL A 10 8.51 7.36 -21.07
C VAL A 10 9.71 6.43 -21.06
N ARG A 11 10.66 6.62 -22.00
CA ARG A 11 11.89 5.81 -22.06
C ARG A 11 12.75 5.94 -20.81
N ARG A 12 12.81 7.11 -20.16
CA ARG A 12 13.55 7.31 -18.90
C ARG A 12 12.93 6.49 -17.77
N ILE A 13 11.61 6.50 -17.63
CA ILE A 13 10.89 5.70 -16.63
C ILE A 13 11.10 4.21 -16.87
N GLU A 14 10.96 3.74 -18.11
CA GLU A 14 11.14 2.32 -18.46
C GLU A 14 12.59 1.86 -18.24
N ARG A 15 13.58 2.67 -18.59
CA ARG A 15 14.99 2.35 -18.34
C ARG A 15 15.30 2.29 -16.86
N ASP A 16 14.76 3.21 -16.06
CA ASP A 16 14.93 3.21 -14.61
C ASP A 16 14.42 1.91 -14.00
N TYR A 17 13.21 1.53 -14.37
CA TYR A 17 12.60 0.28 -13.95
C TYR A 17 13.43 -0.95 -14.36
N GLN A 18 13.88 -1.03 -15.62
CA GLN A 18 14.59 -2.23 -16.15
C GLN A 18 16.03 -2.37 -15.65
N ARG A 19 16.61 -1.34 -15.03
CA ARG A 19 17.94 -1.41 -14.41
C ARG A 19 17.97 -2.12 -13.08
N SER A 20 16.82 -2.31 -12.44
CA SER A 20 16.72 -2.98 -11.16
C SER A 20 16.10 -4.37 -11.33
N ALA A 21 16.52 -5.32 -10.48
CA ALA A 21 15.74 -6.52 -10.26
C ALA A 21 14.40 -6.14 -9.61
N ASP A 22 13.39 -7.02 -9.72
CA ASP A 22 12.13 -6.82 -9.02
C ASP A 22 12.31 -6.91 -7.50
N THR A 23 11.31 -6.43 -6.75
CA THR A 23 11.27 -6.54 -5.29
C THR A 23 11.26 -8.01 -4.85
N HIS A 24 11.82 -8.29 -3.68
CA HIS A 24 11.94 -9.66 -3.19
C HIS A 24 10.59 -10.26 -2.77
N LEU A 25 10.52 -11.59 -2.85
CA LEU A 25 9.50 -12.41 -2.21
C LEU A 25 10.22 -13.38 -1.27
N PHE A 26 9.80 -13.49 -0.02
CA PHE A 26 10.42 -14.43 0.91
C PHE A 26 9.41 -15.10 1.85
N PRO A 27 9.65 -16.36 2.25
CA PRO A 27 8.78 -17.06 3.18
C PRO A 27 8.94 -16.54 4.61
N VAL A 28 7.85 -16.56 5.38
CA VAL A 28 7.84 -16.34 6.83
C VAL A 28 7.87 -17.69 7.53
N ALA A 29 8.88 -17.93 8.35
CA ALA A 29 9.08 -19.20 9.03
C ALA A 29 8.06 -19.40 10.16
N LEU A 30 7.00 -20.15 9.89
CA LEU A 30 5.90 -20.49 10.82
C LEU A 30 5.62 -22.00 10.81
N PRO A 31 6.51 -22.83 11.42
CA PRO A 31 6.41 -24.29 11.35
C PRO A 31 5.08 -24.86 11.87
N ALA A 32 4.46 -24.20 12.83
CA ALA A 32 3.18 -24.60 13.41
C ALA A 32 2.00 -24.56 12.42
N LEU A 33 2.13 -23.85 11.31
CA LEU A 33 1.12 -23.83 10.24
C LEU A 33 1.14 -25.09 9.36
N GLY A 34 2.16 -25.96 9.50
CA GLY A 34 2.24 -27.24 8.78
C GLY A 34 2.38 -27.04 7.26
N SER A 35 1.35 -27.47 6.51
CA SER A 35 1.30 -27.38 5.04
C SER A 35 0.85 -26.01 4.50
N VAL A 36 0.63 -25.02 5.36
CA VAL A 36 0.28 -23.65 4.95
C VAL A 36 1.51 -22.76 5.08
N GLN A 37 1.84 -22.03 4.01
CA GLN A 37 3.01 -21.15 3.95
C GLN A 37 2.58 -19.70 3.75
N ILE A 38 3.22 -18.78 4.49
CA ILE A 38 3.04 -17.32 4.29
C ILE A 38 4.29 -16.75 3.64
N TYR A 39 4.10 -15.92 2.62
CA TYR A 39 5.14 -15.18 1.93
C TYR A 39 4.90 -13.68 2.06
N LEU A 40 5.98 -12.92 2.20
CA LEU A 40 6.00 -11.47 2.13
C LEU A 40 6.60 -11.02 0.79
N LYS A 41 5.82 -10.25 0.04
CA LYS A 41 6.30 -9.49 -1.12
C LYS A 41 6.86 -8.15 -0.61
N ASP A 42 8.17 -7.98 -0.68
CA ASP A 42 8.90 -6.89 -0.02
C ASP A 42 8.98 -5.63 -0.89
N GLU A 43 7.94 -4.85 -0.89
CA GLU A 43 7.86 -3.58 -1.62
C GLU A 43 8.67 -2.44 -0.96
N SER A 44 9.25 -2.67 0.22
CA SER A 44 10.13 -1.69 0.88
C SER A 44 11.49 -1.53 0.18
N THR A 45 11.85 -2.47 -0.69
CA THR A 45 13.12 -2.48 -1.42
C THR A 45 13.13 -1.60 -2.67
N HIS A 46 12.02 -0.96 -3.00
CA HIS A 46 11.99 0.06 -4.06
C HIS A 46 12.92 1.26 -3.75
N PRO A 47 13.42 1.97 -4.77
CA PRO A 47 14.26 3.16 -4.58
C PRO A 47 13.70 4.20 -3.62
N THR A 48 12.37 4.33 -3.53
CA THR A 48 11.68 5.26 -2.62
C THR A 48 11.21 4.59 -1.32
N GLY A 49 11.58 3.33 -1.10
CA GLY A 49 11.36 2.60 0.15
C GLY A 49 9.91 2.16 0.39
N SER A 50 9.06 2.10 -0.63
CA SER A 50 7.67 1.66 -0.44
C SER A 50 6.96 1.20 -1.72
N LEU A 51 5.86 0.46 -1.53
CA LEU A 51 4.88 0.06 -2.55
C LEU A 51 4.41 1.23 -3.45
N LYS A 52 4.40 2.46 -2.92
CA LYS A 52 3.94 3.63 -3.68
C LYS A 52 4.81 3.96 -4.88
N HIS A 53 6.03 3.42 -4.94
CA HIS A 53 6.89 3.54 -6.12
C HIS A 53 6.23 2.96 -7.38
N ARG A 54 5.57 1.79 -7.28
CA ARG A 54 4.80 1.22 -8.41
C ARG A 54 3.63 2.10 -8.82
N LEU A 55 2.91 2.64 -7.84
CA LEU A 55 1.79 3.55 -8.12
C LEU A 55 2.27 4.82 -8.82
N ALA A 56 3.30 5.48 -8.29
CA ALA A 56 3.83 6.71 -8.88
C ALA A 56 4.32 6.48 -10.32
N ARG A 57 5.05 5.36 -10.57
CA ARG A 57 5.43 4.97 -11.94
C ARG A 57 4.21 4.91 -12.86
N SER A 58 3.17 4.22 -12.43
CA SER A 58 1.95 4.05 -13.23
C SER A 58 1.23 5.37 -13.48
N LEU A 59 1.10 6.22 -12.47
CA LEU A 59 0.47 7.54 -12.59
C LEU A 59 1.22 8.44 -13.58
N PHE A 60 2.57 8.49 -13.49
CA PHE A 60 3.37 9.27 -14.44
C PHE A 60 3.23 8.76 -15.87
N LEU A 61 3.33 7.45 -16.09
CA LEU A 61 3.14 6.87 -17.42
C LEU A 61 1.74 7.16 -17.96
N TYR A 62 0.72 7.04 -17.11
CA TYR A 62 -0.65 7.32 -17.48
C TYR A 62 -0.84 8.79 -17.87
N ALA A 63 -0.35 9.72 -17.06
CA ALA A 63 -0.45 11.15 -17.33
C ALA A 63 0.34 11.58 -18.59
N LEU A 64 1.54 11.02 -18.81
CA LEU A 64 2.34 11.27 -20.02
C LEU A 64 1.63 10.77 -21.28
N CYS A 65 1.10 9.54 -21.24
CA CYS A 65 0.44 8.94 -22.40
C CYS A 65 -0.92 9.57 -22.71
N ASN A 66 -1.58 10.16 -21.70
CA ASN A 66 -2.80 10.96 -21.92
C ASN A 66 -2.52 12.42 -22.33
N GLY A 67 -1.25 12.83 -22.39
CA GLY A 67 -0.87 14.19 -22.75
C GLY A 67 -1.17 15.23 -21.66
N TRP A 68 -1.29 14.81 -20.41
CA TRP A 68 -1.55 15.70 -19.28
C TRP A 68 -0.27 16.33 -18.70
N ILE A 69 0.86 15.65 -18.89
CA ILE A 69 2.19 16.12 -18.48
C ILE A 69 3.05 16.34 -19.73
N HIS A 70 3.66 17.53 -19.77
CA HIS A 70 4.59 17.98 -20.81
C HIS A 70 5.89 18.48 -20.19
N GLU A 71 6.85 18.83 -21.01
CA GLU A 71 8.08 19.48 -20.55
C GLU A 71 7.77 20.75 -19.76
N GLY A 72 8.35 20.84 -18.55
CA GLY A 72 8.15 21.97 -17.64
C GLY A 72 6.83 21.95 -16.85
N THR A 73 5.93 20.96 -17.05
CA THR A 73 4.70 20.86 -16.28
C THR A 73 5.02 20.70 -14.78
N THR A 74 4.43 21.54 -13.94
CA THR A 74 4.47 21.35 -12.49
C THR A 74 3.52 20.21 -12.10
N VAL A 75 4.08 19.18 -11.48
CA VAL A 75 3.30 18.05 -10.95
C VAL A 75 2.91 18.33 -9.51
N ILE A 76 1.65 18.05 -9.15
CA ILE A 76 1.09 18.32 -7.83
C ILE A 76 0.41 17.07 -7.29
N GLU A 77 0.61 16.77 -6.00
CA GLU A 77 -0.12 15.70 -5.31
C GLU A 77 -0.55 16.13 -3.90
N SER A 78 -1.74 15.69 -3.51
CA SER A 78 -2.31 15.89 -2.17
C SER A 78 -1.90 14.76 -1.22
N SER A 79 -0.63 14.71 -0.84
CA SER A 79 -0.11 13.65 0.04
C SER A 79 1.11 14.13 0.83
N PRO A 80 1.14 13.85 2.15
CA PRO A 80 2.36 14.01 2.96
C PRO A 80 3.22 12.73 3.02
N GLY A 81 2.76 11.63 2.43
CA GLY A 81 3.31 10.29 2.66
C GLY A 81 4.15 9.74 1.51
N SER A 82 4.25 8.42 1.48
CA SER A 82 5.08 7.66 0.53
C SER A 82 4.74 7.92 -0.93
N THR A 83 3.49 8.30 -1.25
CA THR A 83 3.11 8.67 -2.62
C THR A 83 3.85 9.92 -3.06
N ALA A 84 3.81 11.00 -2.26
CA ALA A 84 4.51 12.23 -2.59
C ALA A 84 6.03 12.04 -2.71
N VAL A 85 6.63 11.19 -1.85
CA VAL A 85 8.06 10.83 -1.95
C VAL A 85 8.35 10.14 -3.27
N SER A 86 7.49 9.18 -3.67
CA SER A 86 7.66 8.43 -4.91
C SER A 86 7.42 9.29 -6.14
N GLU A 87 6.45 10.18 -6.11
CA GLU A 87 6.17 11.12 -7.20
C GLU A 87 7.27 12.18 -7.34
N ALA A 88 7.82 12.69 -6.22
CA ALA A 88 8.98 13.56 -6.24
C ALA A 88 10.20 12.89 -6.92
N TYR A 89 10.41 11.59 -6.67
CA TYR A 89 11.44 10.81 -7.35
C TYR A 89 11.24 10.81 -8.88
N PHE A 90 10.05 10.47 -9.37
CA PHE A 90 9.78 10.44 -10.82
C PHE A 90 9.79 11.83 -11.45
N ALA A 91 9.28 12.84 -10.76
CA ALA A 91 9.38 14.23 -11.21
C ALA A 91 10.84 14.67 -11.38
N ARG A 92 11.71 14.37 -10.40
CA ARG A 92 13.16 14.59 -10.50
C ARG A 92 13.79 13.85 -11.66
N LEU A 93 13.42 12.56 -11.87
CA LEU A 93 13.90 11.74 -12.98
C LEU A 93 13.61 12.39 -14.34
N LEU A 94 12.46 13.07 -14.45
CA LEU A 94 12.01 13.73 -15.67
C LEU A 94 12.42 15.20 -15.78
N GLY A 95 13.00 15.78 -14.72
CA GLY A 95 13.33 17.19 -14.65
C GLY A 95 12.12 18.11 -14.48
N LEU A 96 11.03 17.60 -13.87
CA LEU A 96 9.79 18.35 -13.64
C LEU A 96 9.74 18.92 -12.22
N PRO A 97 9.17 20.13 -12.03
CA PRO A 97 8.84 20.64 -10.71
C PRO A 97 7.77 19.76 -10.05
N PHE A 98 7.93 19.51 -8.74
CA PHE A 98 6.94 18.76 -7.93
C PHE A 98 6.53 19.54 -6.68
N VAL A 99 5.23 19.55 -6.39
CA VAL A 99 4.65 20.19 -5.21
C VAL A 99 3.74 19.20 -4.49
N ALA A 100 4.08 18.88 -3.22
CA ALA A 100 3.23 18.09 -2.34
C ALA A 100 2.38 19.01 -1.46
N VAL A 101 1.07 18.92 -1.56
CA VAL A 101 0.11 19.63 -0.71
C VAL A 101 -0.18 18.81 0.53
N MET A 102 0.04 19.39 1.71
CA MET A 102 -0.05 18.66 2.97
C MET A 102 -0.47 19.54 4.14
N PRO A 103 -1.03 18.96 5.21
CA PRO A 103 -1.31 19.70 6.43
C PRO A 103 -0.03 20.22 7.08
N ARG A 104 -0.09 21.40 7.71
CA ARG A 104 1.01 22.00 8.48
C ARG A 104 1.50 21.11 9.63
N SER A 105 0.65 20.21 10.12
CA SER A 105 0.99 19.21 11.15
C SER A 105 1.85 18.04 10.63
N THR A 106 2.20 18.02 9.34
CA THR A 106 3.07 16.99 8.76
C THR A 106 4.45 17.03 9.39
N SER A 107 4.98 15.88 9.79
CA SER A 107 6.29 15.80 10.45
C SER A 107 7.43 16.29 9.55
N ALA A 108 8.44 16.91 10.17
CA ALA A 108 9.63 17.41 9.47
C ALA A 108 10.37 16.30 8.69
N ALA A 109 10.36 15.08 9.21
CA ALA A 109 10.98 13.93 8.53
C ALA A 109 10.31 13.62 7.18
N LYS A 110 8.98 13.71 7.07
CA LYS A 110 8.26 13.51 5.80
C LYS A 110 8.55 14.66 4.82
N VAL A 111 8.56 15.88 5.30
CA VAL A 111 8.93 17.06 4.49
C VAL A 111 10.35 16.90 3.93
N ALA A 112 11.31 16.48 4.77
CA ALA A 112 12.69 16.26 4.37
C ALA A 112 12.83 15.16 3.31
N GLN A 113 12.06 14.08 3.38
CA GLN A 113 12.08 13.02 2.37
C GLN A 113 11.60 13.50 0.99
N ILE A 114 10.56 14.32 0.93
CA ILE A 114 10.09 14.93 -0.32
C ILE A 114 11.14 15.88 -0.86
N ALA A 115 11.71 16.73 0.00
CA ALA A 115 12.76 17.69 -0.36
C ALA A 115 14.05 17.00 -0.86
N PHE A 116 14.39 15.80 -0.33
CA PHE A 116 15.52 15.00 -0.78
C PHE A 116 15.45 14.67 -2.29
N TYR A 117 14.26 14.47 -2.81
CA TYR A 117 14.02 14.28 -4.24
C TYR A 117 13.74 15.58 -4.99
N GLY A 118 13.92 16.76 -4.35
CA GLY A 118 13.72 18.07 -4.99
C GLY A 118 12.28 18.56 -5.02
N GLY A 119 11.36 17.83 -4.37
CA GLY A 119 9.97 18.26 -4.23
C GLY A 119 9.81 19.40 -3.24
N ARG A 120 8.84 20.27 -3.47
CA ARG A 120 8.45 21.35 -2.57
C ARG A 120 7.19 20.99 -1.81
N SER A 121 7.11 21.43 -0.55
CA SER A 121 5.91 21.24 0.28
C SER A 121 5.09 22.54 0.27
N HIS A 122 3.78 22.37 0.04
CA HIS A 122 2.79 23.44 0.18
C HIS A 122 1.86 23.09 1.35
N PHE A 123 1.78 23.97 2.34
CA PHE A 123 1.08 23.68 3.59
C PHE A 123 -0.31 24.30 3.61
N VAL A 124 -1.28 23.50 4.07
CA VAL A 124 -2.64 23.91 4.41
C VAL A 124 -2.87 23.77 5.91
N GLU A 125 -3.84 24.48 6.46
CA GLU A 125 -4.11 24.44 7.91
C GLU A 125 -4.77 23.13 8.34
N ARG A 126 -5.64 22.55 7.50
CA ARG A 126 -6.40 21.33 7.82
C ARG A 126 -6.26 20.28 6.71
N GLY A 127 -6.28 19.00 7.12
CA GLY A 127 -6.13 17.87 6.22
C GLY A 127 -7.25 17.71 5.19
N ASP A 128 -8.45 18.22 5.45
CA ASP A 128 -9.57 18.19 4.52
C ASP A 128 -9.45 19.19 3.35
N GLN A 129 -8.54 20.16 3.47
CA GLN A 129 -8.29 21.19 2.45
C GLN A 129 -7.31 20.73 1.34
N VAL A 130 -6.56 19.66 1.54
CA VAL A 130 -5.44 19.27 0.65
C VAL A 130 -5.88 19.04 -0.79
N TYR A 131 -7.05 18.47 -1.00
CA TYR A 131 -7.56 18.15 -2.35
C TYR A 131 -7.92 19.41 -3.13
N ALA A 132 -8.77 20.25 -2.54
CA ALA A 132 -9.20 21.51 -3.17
C ALA A 132 -8.01 22.44 -3.44
N GLU A 133 -7.02 22.45 -2.54
CA GLU A 133 -5.81 23.26 -2.69
C GLU A 133 -4.90 22.70 -3.79
N ALA A 134 -4.75 21.38 -3.90
CA ALA A 134 -3.99 20.77 -4.99
C ALA A 134 -4.61 21.08 -6.36
N GLU A 135 -5.93 20.99 -6.49
CA GLU A 135 -6.66 21.38 -7.70
C GLU A 135 -6.50 22.87 -8.00
N ARG A 136 -6.59 23.75 -6.97
CA ARG A 136 -6.42 25.18 -7.14
C ARG A 136 -5.04 25.51 -7.69
N LEU A 137 -3.98 24.97 -7.07
CA LEU A 137 -2.59 25.17 -7.51
C LEU A 137 -2.38 24.65 -8.94
N ALA A 138 -2.93 23.48 -9.28
CA ALA A 138 -2.80 22.93 -10.62
C ALA A 138 -3.39 23.90 -11.68
N ARG A 139 -4.57 24.45 -11.40
CA ARG A 139 -5.19 25.47 -12.30
C ARG A 139 -4.35 26.75 -12.40
N GLU A 140 -3.84 27.26 -11.28
CA GLU A 140 -3.10 28.53 -11.27
C GLU A 140 -1.75 28.49 -11.98
N CYS A 141 -1.02 27.37 -11.85
CA CYS A 141 0.28 27.23 -12.50
C CYS A 141 0.22 26.48 -13.84
N ASN A 142 -0.97 26.19 -14.36
CA ASN A 142 -1.18 25.33 -15.53
C ASN A 142 -0.42 23.99 -15.39
N GLY A 143 -0.44 23.45 -14.16
CA GLY A 143 0.19 22.18 -13.77
C GLY A 143 -0.77 21.01 -13.85
N HIS A 144 -0.32 19.85 -13.38
CA HIS A 144 -1.11 18.63 -13.34
C HIS A 144 -1.24 18.10 -11.90
N TYR A 145 -2.47 17.94 -11.41
CA TYR A 145 -2.76 17.25 -10.16
C TYR A 145 -2.91 15.75 -10.45
N MET A 146 -2.04 14.94 -9.83
CA MET A 146 -1.96 13.48 -10.10
C MET A 146 -3.18 12.71 -9.59
N ASP A 147 -3.80 13.17 -8.50
CA ASP A 147 -5.01 12.62 -7.91
C ASP A 147 -4.97 11.08 -7.79
N GLN A 148 -4.08 10.59 -6.97
CA GLN A 148 -3.89 9.15 -6.73
C GLN A 148 -5.18 8.42 -6.36
N PHE A 149 -6.10 9.08 -5.68
CA PHE A 149 -7.34 8.45 -5.21
C PHE A 149 -8.34 8.19 -6.32
N THR A 150 -8.33 9.02 -7.35
CA THR A 150 -9.14 8.84 -8.55
C THR A 150 -8.50 7.91 -9.56
N TYR A 151 -7.18 8.01 -9.75
CA TYR A 151 -6.52 7.36 -10.89
C TYR A 151 -5.76 6.09 -10.55
N ALA A 152 -5.53 5.71 -9.28
CA ALA A 152 -4.70 4.56 -8.92
C ALA A 152 -5.16 3.24 -9.58
N GLU A 153 -6.47 3.00 -9.67
CA GLU A 153 -7.02 1.75 -10.20
C GLU A 153 -6.97 1.65 -11.73
N ARG A 154 -6.96 2.81 -12.41
CA ARG A 154 -6.99 2.88 -13.89
C ARG A 154 -5.61 3.17 -14.49
N ALA A 155 -4.72 3.79 -13.74
CA ALA A 155 -3.37 4.08 -14.19
C ALA A 155 -2.49 2.82 -14.23
N THR A 156 -2.74 1.85 -13.36
CA THR A 156 -1.98 0.61 -13.33
C THR A 156 -2.46 -0.34 -14.42
N ASP A 157 -1.52 -0.81 -15.26
CA ASP A 157 -1.81 -1.88 -16.21
C ASP A 157 -1.94 -3.22 -15.48
N TRP A 158 -3.15 -3.56 -15.11
CA TRP A 158 -3.47 -4.77 -14.37
C TRP A 158 -3.35 -6.06 -15.20
N ARG A 159 -3.18 -5.98 -16.53
CA ARG A 159 -2.99 -7.15 -17.39
C ARG A 159 -1.55 -7.63 -17.42
N GLY A 160 -0.59 -6.75 -17.21
CA GLY A 160 0.83 -7.06 -17.33
C GLY A 160 1.72 -5.89 -16.93
N ASN A 161 2.81 -5.68 -17.65
CA ASN A 161 3.79 -4.62 -17.42
C ASN A 161 4.43 -4.69 -16.03
N ASN A 162 4.69 -5.92 -15.59
CA ASN A 162 5.24 -6.21 -14.25
C ASN A 162 4.47 -5.51 -13.11
N ASN A 163 3.14 -5.55 -13.18
CA ASN A 163 2.35 -5.14 -12.04
C ASN A 163 2.60 -6.10 -10.85
N ILE A 164 2.19 -5.68 -9.65
CA ILE A 164 2.48 -6.45 -8.44
C ILE A 164 1.93 -7.88 -8.47
N ALA A 165 0.77 -8.11 -9.09
CA ALA A 165 0.19 -9.45 -9.19
C ALA A 165 1.03 -10.34 -10.12
N GLN A 166 1.38 -9.86 -11.31
CA GLN A 166 2.27 -10.57 -12.22
C GLN A 166 3.60 -10.93 -11.56
N SER A 167 4.21 -9.97 -10.86
CA SER A 167 5.44 -10.17 -10.10
C SER A 167 5.31 -11.28 -9.04
N ILE A 168 4.23 -11.27 -8.27
CA ILE A 168 3.94 -12.32 -7.28
C ILE A 168 3.88 -13.69 -7.96
N PHE A 169 3.07 -13.86 -8.99
CA PHE A 169 2.90 -15.16 -9.65
C PHE A 169 4.18 -15.66 -10.33
N GLN A 170 4.99 -14.76 -10.91
CA GLN A 170 6.29 -15.12 -11.46
C GLN A 170 7.24 -15.65 -10.38
N GLN A 171 7.32 -14.98 -9.25
CA GLN A 171 8.20 -15.40 -8.15
C GLN A 171 7.68 -16.64 -7.42
N MET A 172 6.37 -16.78 -7.30
CA MET A 172 5.76 -17.98 -6.72
C MET A 172 5.88 -19.23 -7.59
N SER A 173 6.20 -19.10 -8.87
CA SER A 173 6.18 -20.21 -9.83
C SER A 173 7.09 -21.38 -9.48
N ALA A 174 8.17 -21.15 -8.73
CA ALA A 174 9.11 -22.16 -8.26
C ALA A 174 8.83 -22.64 -6.81
N GLU A 175 7.85 -22.07 -6.13
CA GLU A 175 7.51 -22.42 -4.75
C GLU A 175 6.64 -23.67 -4.67
N PRO A 176 6.61 -24.40 -3.52
CA PRO A 176 5.84 -25.64 -3.36
C PRO A 176 4.34 -25.49 -3.66
N HIS A 177 3.78 -24.31 -3.42
CA HIS A 177 2.40 -23.94 -3.73
C HIS A 177 2.39 -22.70 -4.63
N PRO A 178 2.62 -22.84 -5.95
CA PRO A 178 2.90 -21.70 -6.85
C PRO A 178 1.68 -20.80 -7.12
N VAL A 179 0.48 -21.30 -6.87
CA VAL A 179 -0.77 -20.52 -6.97
C VAL A 179 -1.24 -20.23 -5.54
N PRO A 180 -1.05 -19.00 -5.03
CA PRO A 180 -1.48 -18.66 -3.67
C PRO A 180 -2.97 -18.91 -3.48
N ARG A 181 -3.35 -19.53 -2.36
CA ARG A 181 -4.77 -19.67 -1.99
C ARG A 181 -5.39 -18.30 -1.70
N TRP A 182 -4.60 -17.45 -1.02
CA TRP A 182 -4.99 -16.09 -0.70
C TRP A 182 -3.87 -15.11 -1.05
N ILE A 183 -4.26 -13.93 -1.53
CA ILE A 183 -3.41 -12.74 -1.53
C ILE A 183 -4.06 -11.75 -0.57
N VAL A 184 -3.31 -11.29 0.45
CA VAL A 184 -3.82 -10.43 1.53
C VAL A 184 -3.16 -9.06 1.44
N VAL A 185 -3.96 -8.00 1.34
CA VAL A 185 -3.45 -6.63 1.20
C VAL A 185 -4.34 -5.62 1.91
N GLY A 186 -3.77 -4.54 2.42
CA GLY A 186 -4.52 -3.37 2.85
C GLY A 186 -4.91 -2.48 1.67
N ALA A 187 -5.89 -1.63 1.88
CA ALA A 187 -6.34 -0.64 0.90
C ALA A 187 -6.19 0.79 1.43
N GLY A 188 -5.41 1.62 0.73
CA GLY A 188 -5.37 3.07 0.91
C GLY A 188 -6.13 3.78 -0.21
N THR A 189 -5.60 3.75 -1.43
CA THR A 189 -6.33 4.21 -2.62
C THR A 189 -7.29 3.15 -3.17
N GLY A 190 -7.00 1.87 -2.94
CA GLY A 190 -7.67 0.75 -3.57
C GLY A 190 -7.00 0.25 -4.86
N GLY A 191 -5.99 0.96 -5.36
CA GLY A 191 -5.33 0.60 -6.63
C GLY A 191 -4.67 -0.78 -6.63
N THR A 192 -3.98 -1.15 -5.54
CA THR A 192 -3.33 -2.46 -5.40
C THR A 192 -4.35 -3.60 -5.38
N SER A 193 -5.40 -3.50 -4.57
CA SER A 193 -6.46 -4.52 -4.51
C SER A 193 -7.22 -4.63 -5.83
N ALA A 194 -7.50 -3.50 -6.51
CA ALA A 194 -8.12 -3.51 -7.83
C ALA A 194 -7.24 -4.20 -8.87
N THR A 195 -5.92 -3.91 -8.88
CA THR A 195 -4.95 -4.55 -9.78
C THR A 195 -4.90 -6.04 -9.57
N ILE A 196 -4.72 -6.50 -8.33
CA ILE A 196 -4.64 -7.93 -8.01
C ILE A 196 -5.94 -8.64 -8.35
N GLY A 197 -7.09 -8.15 -7.90
CA GLY A 197 -8.37 -8.80 -8.14
C GLY A 197 -8.74 -8.89 -9.62
N ARG A 198 -8.41 -7.86 -10.43
CA ARG A 198 -8.59 -7.91 -11.90
C ARG A 198 -7.63 -8.89 -12.55
N TYR A 199 -6.37 -8.92 -12.12
CA TYR A 199 -5.37 -9.85 -12.65
C TYR A 199 -5.77 -11.31 -12.40
N LEU A 200 -6.21 -11.65 -11.19
CA LEU A 200 -6.69 -12.99 -10.84
C LEU A 200 -7.80 -13.46 -11.78
N ARG A 201 -8.78 -12.59 -12.04
CA ARG A 201 -9.89 -12.89 -12.94
C ARG A 201 -9.44 -13.02 -14.40
N TYR A 202 -8.55 -12.13 -14.83
CA TYR A 202 -8.03 -12.13 -16.20
C TYR A 202 -7.23 -13.39 -16.52
N GLN A 203 -6.40 -13.84 -15.58
CA GLN A 203 -5.58 -15.05 -15.74
C GLN A 203 -6.34 -16.34 -15.39
N GLY A 204 -7.53 -16.24 -14.81
CA GLY A 204 -8.30 -17.42 -14.38
C GLY A 204 -7.66 -18.15 -13.19
N HIS A 205 -6.90 -17.44 -12.35
CA HIS A 205 -6.31 -18.05 -11.15
C HIS A 205 -7.37 -18.36 -10.10
N ALA A 206 -7.21 -19.52 -9.42
CA ALA A 206 -8.06 -19.94 -8.31
C ALA A 206 -7.79 -19.17 -6.99
N SER A 207 -6.82 -18.28 -6.99
CA SER A 207 -6.49 -17.45 -5.84
C SER A 207 -7.64 -16.53 -5.48
N GLN A 208 -7.78 -16.26 -4.18
CA GLN A 208 -8.75 -15.31 -3.62
C GLN A 208 -8.04 -14.06 -3.09
N LEU A 209 -8.67 -12.91 -3.24
CA LEU A 209 -8.19 -11.63 -2.71
C LEU A 209 -8.88 -11.32 -1.37
N CYS A 210 -8.10 -11.20 -0.31
CA CYS A 210 -8.56 -10.66 0.96
C CYS A 210 -8.02 -9.23 1.15
N VAL A 211 -8.92 -8.29 1.46
CA VAL A 211 -8.51 -6.94 1.85
C VAL A 211 -8.69 -6.78 3.35
N VAL A 212 -7.62 -6.37 4.02
CA VAL A 212 -7.64 -6.02 5.45
C VAL A 212 -7.85 -4.54 5.63
N ASP A 213 -8.71 -4.18 6.57
CA ASP A 213 -9.16 -2.81 6.77
C ASP A 213 -8.98 -2.41 8.25
N PRO A 214 -8.22 -1.34 8.55
CA PRO A 214 -8.00 -0.91 9.93
C PRO A 214 -9.23 -0.23 10.53
N GLU A 215 -9.20 0.01 11.83
CA GLU A 215 -10.22 0.80 12.52
C GLU A 215 -10.36 2.19 11.90
N HIS A 216 -11.58 2.74 11.96
CA HIS A 216 -11.95 4.04 11.42
C HIS A 216 -11.87 4.18 9.90
N SER A 217 -11.66 3.09 9.19
CA SER A 217 -11.86 3.03 7.74
C SER A 217 -13.28 2.63 7.39
N VAL A 218 -13.82 3.17 6.30
CA VAL A 218 -15.16 2.87 5.81
C VAL A 218 -15.20 1.80 4.72
N PHE A 219 -14.05 1.25 4.32
CA PHE A 219 -14.01 0.34 3.18
C PHE A 219 -14.70 -0.99 3.46
N LEU A 220 -14.55 -1.56 4.65
CA LEU A 220 -15.28 -2.79 5.02
C LEU A 220 -16.79 -2.54 5.06
N ASP A 221 -17.22 -1.44 5.66
CA ASP A 221 -18.64 -1.12 5.78
C ASP A 221 -19.28 -0.90 4.39
N TYR A 222 -18.56 -0.23 3.48
CA TYR A 222 -18.98 -0.09 2.09
C TYR A 222 -18.94 -1.41 1.30
N TYR A 223 -17.96 -2.28 1.57
CA TYR A 223 -17.91 -3.62 0.98
C TYR A 223 -19.13 -4.45 1.35
N GLN A 224 -19.58 -4.35 2.60
CA GLN A 224 -20.76 -5.06 3.12
C GLN A 224 -22.08 -4.46 2.62
N ASP A 225 -22.17 -3.14 2.51
CA ASP A 225 -23.37 -2.44 2.07
C ASP A 225 -23.04 -1.33 1.05
N ARG A 226 -23.07 -1.69 -0.22
CA ARG A 226 -22.77 -0.79 -1.35
C ARG A 226 -23.86 0.26 -1.61
N SER A 227 -24.98 0.20 -0.94
CA SER A 227 -26.05 1.22 -1.06
C SER A 227 -25.67 2.57 -0.42
N LYS A 228 -24.54 2.61 0.32
CA LYS A 228 -24.07 3.78 1.07
C LYS A 228 -22.73 4.34 0.53
N PRO A 229 -22.67 4.82 -0.72
CA PRO A 229 -21.41 5.33 -1.29
C PRO A 229 -20.88 6.59 -0.58
N GLY A 230 -21.75 7.32 0.11
CA GLY A 230 -21.40 8.53 0.89
C GLY A 230 -21.03 8.27 2.34
N ILE A 231 -20.82 7.02 2.75
CA ILE A 231 -20.39 6.70 4.13
C ILE A 231 -19.06 7.37 4.47
N THR A 232 -19.00 7.98 5.66
CA THR A 232 -17.78 8.64 6.16
C THR A 232 -17.51 8.25 7.61
N SER A 233 -16.24 8.31 8.00
CA SER A 233 -15.79 8.18 9.39
C SER A 233 -15.36 9.54 9.92
N ALA A 234 -15.73 9.86 11.17
CA ALA A 234 -15.30 11.09 11.84
C ALA A 234 -13.82 11.10 12.19
N ARG A 235 -13.18 9.94 12.21
CA ARG A 235 -11.75 9.78 12.54
C ARG A 235 -11.02 9.16 11.35
N PRO A 236 -9.80 9.61 11.02
CA PRO A 236 -8.97 8.94 10.04
C PRO A 236 -8.43 7.62 10.60
N SER A 237 -7.99 6.72 9.73
CA SER A 237 -7.20 5.56 10.12
C SER A 237 -5.93 5.98 10.87
N ALA A 238 -5.58 5.28 11.94
CA ALA A 238 -4.32 5.47 12.66
C ALA A 238 -3.15 4.70 12.03
N VAL A 239 -3.45 3.76 11.13
CA VAL A 239 -2.43 3.03 10.37
C VAL A 239 -2.10 3.80 9.09
N GLU A 240 -0.87 4.26 8.98
CA GLU A 240 -0.43 5.03 7.82
C GLU A 240 -0.49 4.21 6.52
N GLY A 241 -0.97 4.82 5.46
CA GLY A 241 -0.99 4.26 4.11
C GLY A 241 -2.21 3.44 3.75
N ILE A 242 -3.00 2.98 4.72
CA ILE A 242 -4.24 2.20 4.51
C ILE A 242 -5.40 2.73 5.35
N GLY A 243 -6.61 2.35 4.95
CA GLY A 243 -7.84 2.80 5.59
C GLY A 243 -8.19 4.26 5.25
N ARG A 244 -9.46 4.50 4.96
CA ARG A 244 -9.94 5.85 4.56
C ARG A 244 -11.20 6.24 5.30
N PRO A 245 -11.34 7.54 5.63
CA PRO A 245 -12.54 8.05 6.26
C PRO A 245 -13.72 8.23 5.29
N ARG A 246 -13.51 8.00 4.00
CA ARG A 246 -14.52 8.04 2.93
C ARG A 246 -14.23 6.98 1.88
N VAL A 247 -15.22 6.65 1.06
CA VAL A 247 -15.04 5.76 -0.09
C VAL A 247 -14.25 6.49 -1.17
N GLU A 248 -13.11 5.93 -1.57
CA GLU A 248 -12.28 6.52 -2.62
C GLU A 248 -12.66 5.94 -4.00
N PRO A 249 -12.57 6.73 -5.09
CA PRO A 249 -12.97 6.29 -6.43
C PRO A 249 -12.23 5.04 -6.93
N SER A 250 -10.97 4.87 -6.55
CA SER A 250 -10.14 3.70 -6.93
C SER A 250 -10.40 2.45 -6.07
N PHE A 251 -11.27 2.50 -5.06
CA PHE A 251 -11.66 1.32 -4.30
C PHE A 251 -12.73 0.53 -5.03
N VAL A 252 -12.39 -0.66 -5.52
CA VAL A 252 -13.24 -1.53 -6.36
C VAL A 252 -13.66 -2.77 -5.58
N PRO A 253 -14.76 -2.73 -4.78
CA PRO A 253 -15.16 -3.85 -3.94
C PRO A 253 -15.60 -5.08 -4.72
N GLY A 254 -15.99 -4.93 -6.01
CA GLY A 254 -16.44 -6.02 -6.87
C GLY A 254 -15.36 -7.04 -7.24
N VAL A 255 -14.09 -6.75 -6.98
CA VAL A 255 -12.95 -7.65 -7.25
C VAL A 255 -12.35 -8.26 -5.98
N ILE A 256 -12.94 -8.00 -4.83
CA ILE A 256 -12.51 -8.50 -3.51
C ILE A 256 -13.37 -9.69 -3.13
N ASP A 257 -12.75 -10.77 -2.67
CA ASP A 257 -13.47 -11.99 -2.29
C ASP A 257 -13.79 -12.00 -0.78
N ARG A 258 -12.94 -11.38 0.05
CA ARG A 258 -13.16 -11.27 1.50
C ARG A 258 -12.57 -9.97 2.03
N MET A 259 -13.20 -9.40 3.06
CA MET A 259 -12.59 -8.33 3.85
C MET A 259 -12.57 -8.69 5.34
N LEU A 260 -11.53 -8.22 6.04
CA LEU A 260 -11.35 -8.41 7.48
C LEU A 260 -11.09 -7.06 8.15
N ARG A 261 -11.75 -6.79 9.28
CA ARG A 261 -11.40 -5.67 10.15
C ARG A 261 -10.23 -6.07 11.05
N VAL A 262 -9.17 -5.27 11.07
CA VAL A 262 -8.02 -5.49 11.93
C VAL A 262 -7.91 -4.31 12.91
N PRO A 263 -7.98 -4.55 14.23
CA PRO A 263 -7.77 -3.51 15.22
C PRO A 263 -6.38 -2.87 15.11
N ASN A 264 -6.27 -1.56 15.34
CA ASN A 264 -4.98 -0.85 15.27
C ASN A 264 -3.94 -1.47 16.21
N ALA A 265 -4.35 -1.81 17.44
CA ALA A 265 -3.46 -2.47 18.40
C ALA A 265 -2.95 -3.83 17.90
N ALA A 266 -3.78 -4.60 17.18
CA ALA A 266 -3.37 -5.84 16.53
C ALA A 266 -2.35 -5.60 15.40
N SER A 267 -2.54 -4.54 14.61
CA SER A 267 -1.59 -4.15 13.55
C SER A 267 -0.21 -3.83 14.13
N TYR A 268 -0.15 -3.05 15.21
CA TYR A 268 1.13 -2.69 15.86
C TYR A 268 1.77 -3.87 16.59
N ALA A 269 0.96 -4.74 17.21
CA ALA A 269 1.44 -5.98 17.83
C ALA A 269 2.02 -6.94 16.79
N ALA A 270 1.39 -7.04 15.62
CA ALA A 270 1.86 -7.87 14.51
C ALA A 270 3.26 -7.46 14.03
N LEU A 271 3.59 -6.16 14.06
CA LEU A 271 4.94 -5.68 13.74
C LEU A 271 5.99 -6.24 14.71
N ARG A 272 5.68 -6.31 16.02
CA ARG A 272 6.59 -6.86 17.05
C ARG A 272 6.82 -8.35 16.84
N VAL A 273 5.74 -9.08 16.52
CA VAL A 273 5.82 -10.53 16.26
C VAL A 273 6.61 -10.79 14.98
N LEU A 274 6.31 -10.05 13.92
CA LEU A 274 6.98 -10.20 12.63
C LEU A 274 8.47 -9.84 12.71
N GLU A 275 8.84 -8.78 13.45
CA GLU A 275 10.25 -8.41 13.70
C GLU A 275 11.04 -9.56 14.34
N ARG A 276 10.45 -10.28 15.31
CA ARG A 276 11.09 -11.45 15.96
C ARG A 276 11.31 -12.60 14.99
N ILE A 277 10.36 -12.82 14.05
CA ILE A 277 10.43 -13.94 13.10
C ILE A 277 11.39 -13.63 11.96
N VAL A 278 11.32 -12.40 11.41
CA VAL A 278 12.02 -12.03 10.18
C VAL A 278 13.34 -11.29 10.44
N GLY A 279 13.52 -10.73 11.65
CA GLY A 279 14.71 -9.93 11.99
C GLY A 279 14.72 -8.54 11.35
N ARG A 280 13.58 -8.06 10.84
CA ARG A 280 13.43 -6.74 10.20
C ARG A 280 12.18 -6.04 10.66
N ARG A 281 12.21 -4.70 10.62
CA ARG A 281 11.07 -3.82 10.93
C ARG A 281 10.37 -3.39 9.67
N PHE A 282 9.03 -3.24 9.78
CA PHE A 282 8.16 -2.83 8.69
C PHE A 282 7.18 -1.75 9.16
N GLY A 283 6.47 -1.11 8.22
CA GLY A 283 5.44 -0.13 8.52
C GLY A 283 4.12 -0.74 8.99
N GLY A 284 3.23 0.10 9.52
CA GLY A 284 1.96 -0.31 10.14
C GLY A 284 1.05 -1.11 9.22
N SER A 285 0.98 -0.76 7.94
CA SER A 285 0.19 -1.50 6.94
C SER A 285 0.64 -2.96 6.79
N THR A 286 1.97 -3.23 6.86
CA THR A 286 2.50 -4.59 6.86
C THR A 286 2.03 -5.38 8.07
N GLY A 287 1.95 -4.76 9.26
CA GLY A 287 1.41 -5.41 10.45
C GLY A 287 -0.07 -5.77 10.28
N THR A 288 -0.87 -4.88 9.70
CA THR A 288 -2.27 -5.13 9.38
C THR A 288 -2.41 -6.29 8.39
N ASP A 289 -1.62 -6.26 7.33
CA ASP A 289 -1.60 -7.28 6.27
C ASP A 289 -1.19 -8.64 6.84
N PHE A 290 -0.14 -8.70 7.66
CA PHE A 290 0.33 -9.93 8.30
C PHE A 290 -0.69 -10.49 9.30
N CYS A 291 -1.38 -9.63 10.07
CA CYS A 291 -2.44 -10.07 11.00
C CYS A 291 -3.55 -10.82 10.25
N GLY A 292 -4.03 -10.28 9.13
CA GLY A 292 -5.04 -10.94 8.30
C GLY A 292 -4.52 -12.22 7.63
N ALA A 293 -3.26 -12.21 7.15
CA ALA A 293 -2.64 -13.39 6.56
C ALA A 293 -2.48 -14.53 7.57
N LEU A 294 -2.05 -14.23 8.80
CA LEU A 294 -1.94 -15.21 9.89
C LEU A 294 -3.30 -15.78 10.27
N GLN A 295 -4.33 -14.94 10.37
CA GLN A 295 -5.70 -15.41 10.63
C GLN A 295 -6.15 -16.41 9.55
N LEU A 296 -6.00 -16.06 8.28
CA LEU A 296 -6.38 -16.93 7.16
C LEU A 296 -5.56 -18.23 7.14
N ALA A 297 -4.28 -18.16 7.46
CA ALA A 297 -3.42 -19.35 7.53
C ALA A 297 -3.86 -20.31 8.63
N CYS A 298 -4.20 -19.79 9.81
CA CYS A 298 -4.75 -20.61 10.89
C CYS A 298 -6.12 -21.22 10.51
N GLU A 299 -6.99 -20.45 9.82
CA GLU A 299 -8.26 -20.96 9.31
C GLU A 299 -8.06 -22.09 8.27
N MET A 300 -7.10 -21.94 7.34
CA MET A 300 -6.74 -22.98 6.37
C MET A 300 -6.24 -24.24 7.08
N ARG A 301 -5.30 -24.08 8.02
CA ARG A 301 -4.77 -25.19 8.81
C ARG A 301 -5.88 -25.91 9.58
N GLN A 302 -6.80 -25.19 10.19
CA GLN A 302 -7.92 -25.76 10.94
C GLN A 302 -8.85 -26.59 10.04
N ARG A 303 -9.00 -26.19 8.76
CA ARG A 303 -9.76 -26.95 7.74
C ARG A 303 -8.97 -28.08 7.07
N GLY A 304 -7.69 -28.30 7.46
CA GLY A 304 -6.81 -29.29 6.83
C GLY A 304 -6.41 -28.93 5.40
N GLU A 305 -6.50 -27.65 5.01
CA GLU A 305 -6.11 -27.17 3.69
C GLU A 305 -4.59 -26.96 3.63
N ALA A 306 -3.99 -27.31 2.49
CA ALA A 306 -2.60 -26.96 2.17
C ALA A 306 -2.58 -25.81 1.17
N GLY A 307 -1.48 -25.02 1.16
CA GLY A 307 -1.34 -23.95 0.19
C GLY A 307 -0.47 -22.79 0.67
N SER A 308 -0.39 -21.74 -0.14
CA SER A 308 0.35 -20.54 0.18
C SER A 308 -0.58 -19.33 0.33
N ILE A 309 -0.13 -18.37 1.13
CA ILE A 309 -0.70 -17.04 1.27
C ILE A 309 0.42 -16.05 0.97
N VAL A 310 0.14 -15.07 0.10
CA VAL A 310 1.07 -13.96 -0.14
C VAL A 310 0.50 -12.69 0.47
N THR A 311 1.32 -11.96 1.21
CA THR A 311 0.98 -10.65 1.75
C THR A 311 2.11 -9.65 1.50
N LEU A 312 1.94 -8.38 1.88
CA LEU A 312 2.87 -7.32 1.49
C LEU A 312 3.68 -6.80 2.67
N ALA A 313 4.98 -6.59 2.44
CA ALA A 313 5.81 -5.68 3.22
C ALA A 313 5.82 -4.33 2.47
N CYS A 314 4.90 -3.45 2.84
CA CYS A 314 4.59 -2.25 2.04
C CYS A 314 5.68 -1.19 2.10
N ASP A 315 6.36 -1.03 3.26
CA ASP A 315 7.47 -0.10 3.50
C ASP A 315 8.30 -0.54 4.70
N GLY A 316 9.49 0.08 4.86
CA GLY A 316 10.41 -0.19 5.98
C GLY A 316 9.94 0.43 7.29
N GLY A 317 10.40 -0.14 8.42
CA GLY A 317 10.04 0.28 9.76
C GLY A 317 10.82 1.48 10.30
N GLU A 318 11.87 1.94 9.63
CA GLU A 318 12.77 2.99 10.09
C GLU A 318 12.04 4.34 10.31
N ARG A 319 10.96 4.55 9.58
CA ARG A 319 10.11 5.76 9.69
C ARG A 319 9.22 5.79 10.93
N TYR A 320 9.13 4.66 11.65
CA TYR A 320 8.12 4.44 12.69
C TYR A 320 8.73 4.10 14.05
N LEU A 321 10.05 4.32 14.21
CA LEU A 321 10.77 4.03 15.45
C LEU A 321 10.23 4.81 16.64
N ASP A 322 9.88 6.08 16.41
CA ASP A 322 9.36 7.00 17.43
C ASP A 322 7.83 6.94 17.56
N THR A 323 7.17 6.00 16.87
CA THR A 323 5.70 5.82 16.86
C THR A 323 5.32 4.36 17.08
N TYR A 324 5.13 3.57 16.04
CA TYR A 324 4.64 2.18 16.12
C TYR A 324 5.59 1.24 16.87
N TYR A 325 6.86 1.58 16.98
CA TYR A 325 7.86 0.83 17.75
C TYR A 325 8.17 1.44 19.11
N ASP A 326 7.54 2.57 19.49
CA ASP A 326 7.67 3.21 20.80
C ASP A 326 6.45 2.91 21.67
N ASP A 327 6.68 2.17 22.76
CA ASP A 327 5.61 1.76 23.69
C ASP A 327 5.03 2.96 24.48
N ALA A 328 5.80 4.03 24.69
CA ALA A 328 5.29 5.23 25.35
C ALA A 328 4.33 5.98 24.44
N TRP A 329 4.70 6.11 23.15
CA TRP A 329 3.84 6.71 22.16
C TRP A 329 2.55 5.90 21.98
N LEU A 330 2.63 4.58 21.84
CA LEU A 330 1.45 3.70 21.69
C LEU A 330 0.48 3.85 22.86
N ARG A 331 0.98 3.86 24.11
CA ARG A 331 0.14 4.09 25.30
C ARG A 331 -0.49 5.48 25.30
N ALA A 332 0.25 6.52 24.90
CA ALA A 332 -0.27 7.87 24.79
C ALA A 332 -1.38 8.00 23.73
N GLN A 333 -1.35 7.16 22.69
CA GLN A 333 -2.41 7.05 21.68
C GLN A 333 -3.57 6.12 22.11
N GLY A 334 -3.51 5.52 23.30
CA GLY A 334 -4.55 4.62 23.81
C GLY A 334 -4.47 3.19 23.26
N HIS A 335 -3.32 2.79 22.70
CA HIS A 335 -3.13 1.45 22.14
C HIS A 335 -2.42 0.54 23.15
N ASP A 336 -3.15 -0.46 23.68
CA ASP A 336 -2.55 -1.57 24.43
C ASP A 336 -2.23 -2.72 23.46
N VAL A 337 -0.95 -2.90 23.18
CA VAL A 337 -0.47 -3.91 22.24
C VAL A 337 -0.12 -5.24 22.90
N ALA A 338 0.09 -5.27 24.23
CA ALA A 338 0.58 -6.45 24.93
C ALA A 338 -0.35 -7.68 24.80
N PRO A 339 -1.67 -7.57 24.99
CA PRO A 339 -2.58 -8.69 24.79
C PRO A 339 -2.56 -9.23 23.37
N TRP A 340 -2.44 -8.32 22.38
CA TRP A 340 -2.36 -8.71 20.97
C TRP A 340 -1.04 -9.38 20.61
N VAL A 341 0.08 -8.93 21.19
CA VAL A 341 1.38 -9.61 21.01
C VAL A 341 1.29 -11.04 21.52
N ALA A 342 0.75 -11.25 22.72
CA ALA A 342 0.58 -12.59 23.28
C ALA A 342 -0.32 -13.48 22.40
N ARG A 343 -1.45 -12.95 21.93
CA ARG A 343 -2.39 -13.67 21.08
C ARG A 343 -1.78 -14.04 19.72
N LEU A 344 -1.11 -13.10 19.04
CA LEU A 344 -0.49 -13.34 17.74
C LEU A 344 0.69 -14.31 17.86
N GLN A 345 1.50 -14.20 18.92
CA GLN A 345 2.57 -15.14 19.20
C GLN A 345 2.01 -16.56 19.42
N ALA A 346 0.96 -16.71 20.23
CA ALA A 346 0.30 -17.99 20.42
C ALA A 346 -0.25 -18.58 19.11
N ALA A 347 -0.79 -17.75 18.22
CA ALA A 347 -1.23 -18.18 16.89
C ALA A 347 -0.05 -18.66 16.02
N CYS A 348 1.09 -17.96 16.06
CA CYS A 348 2.31 -18.39 15.37
C CYS A 348 2.86 -19.72 15.91
N ASP A 349 2.80 -19.93 17.24
CA ASP A 349 3.38 -21.09 17.91
C ASP A 349 2.49 -22.33 17.82
N SER A 350 1.17 -22.15 17.73
CA SER A 350 0.19 -23.23 17.72
C SER A 350 -0.48 -23.47 16.37
N GLY A 351 -0.47 -22.48 15.49
CA GLY A 351 -1.26 -22.49 14.25
C GLY A 351 -2.78 -22.41 14.48
N VAL A 352 -3.22 -21.90 15.64
CA VAL A 352 -4.64 -21.75 16.00
C VAL A 352 -4.97 -20.29 16.24
N TRP A 353 -5.96 -19.78 15.52
CA TRP A 353 -6.47 -18.43 15.74
C TRP A 353 -7.51 -18.43 16.85
N ALA A 354 -7.19 -17.86 18.00
CA ALA A 354 -8.16 -17.68 19.07
C ALA A 354 -9.19 -16.60 18.67
N GLN A 355 -10.49 -16.92 18.78
CA GLN A 355 -11.55 -15.91 18.64
C GLN A 355 -11.47 -14.88 19.78
N ALA A 356 -11.85 -13.63 19.49
CA ALA A 356 -11.86 -12.55 20.47
C ALA A 356 -13.00 -12.71 21.47
#